data_db702c6c606346ccac1bd70f836a5f4c
#
_entry.id   db702c6c606346ccac1bd70f836a5f4c
#
_cell.length_a   1.000
_cell.length_b   1.000
_cell.length_c   1.000
_cell.angle_alpha   90.00
_cell.angle_beta   90.00
_cell.angle_gamma   90.00
#
_symmetry.space_group_name_H-M   'P 1'
#
loop_
_entity.id
_entity.type
_entity.pdbx_description
1 polymer ?
#
loop_
_entity_poly.entity_id
_entity_poly.type
_entity_poly.pdbx_seq_one_letter_code
_entity_poly.pdbx_strand_id
1 'polypeptide(L)'
;QVSDDSWDVTPTYTLESGSSTMTETEAADAILCASSDQIGEATAVYVDDSLRFVTTEGDHLRTYLESIKAPYVNAMDQNKRVSFVHDIKLVDGIYLLSSILDYNNVISTLNQGGGPTYYTAAAGDTVQTVVDNTGVSWDTLAALNPDLTGTDEVLDEGTAVMTGVSHPDMLQIKEVV
;
A
#
# COMPACT_ATOMS: atom_id res chain seq x y z
N GLN A 1 4.98 -11.06 -16.54
CA GLN A 1 6.15 -10.35 -17.07
C GLN A 1 7.28 -10.49 -16.05
N VAL A 2 8.32 -11.26 -16.36
CA VAL A 2 9.47 -11.47 -15.46
C VAL A 2 10.38 -10.26 -15.55
N SER A 3 10.75 -9.64 -14.40
CA SER A 3 11.72 -8.54 -14.43
C SER A 3 13.11 -9.08 -14.75
N ASP A 4 13.77 -8.46 -15.72
CA ASP A 4 14.89 -9.01 -16.48
C ASP A 4 16.28 -8.87 -15.81
N ASP A 5 16.41 -8.15 -14.71
CA ASP A 5 17.73 -7.70 -14.23
C ASP A 5 18.47 -8.68 -13.29
N SER A 6 17.89 -9.81 -12.95
CA SER A 6 18.54 -10.77 -12.04
C SER A 6 18.48 -12.23 -12.47
N TRP A 7 18.00 -12.50 -13.67
CA TRP A 7 17.88 -13.86 -14.18
C TRP A 7 19.16 -14.26 -14.91
N ASP A 8 20.06 -14.93 -14.21
CA ASP A 8 21.30 -15.45 -14.78
C ASP A 8 21.05 -16.82 -15.44
N VAL A 9 20.17 -16.85 -16.44
CA VAL A 9 20.01 -18.00 -17.31
C VAL A 9 20.93 -17.80 -18.51
N THR A 10 22.09 -18.42 -18.46
CA THR A 10 22.97 -18.51 -19.65
C THR A 10 22.39 -19.60 -20.57
N PRO A 11 21.72 -19.26 -21.69
CA PRO A 11 21.20 -20.25 -22.59
C PRO A 11 22.37 -21.01 -23.24
N THR A 12 22.42 -22.32 -23.03
CA THR A 12 23.38 -23.18 -23.72
C THR A 12 22.73 -23.67 -25.03
N TYR A 13 23.25 -23.19 -26.15
CA TYR A 13 22.78 -23.65 -27.47
C TYR A 13 23.53 -24.90 -27.89
N THR A 14 22.82 -26.00 -28.02
CA THR A 14 23.34 -27.23 -28.63
C THR A 14 22.77 -27.32 -30.05
N LEU A 15 23.61 -27.30 -31.06
CA LEU A 15 23.18 -27.57 -32.45
C LEU A 15 23.04 -29.08 -32.64
N GLU A 16 21.82 -29.57 -32.56
CA GLU A 16 21.50 -30.93 -32.97
C GLU A 16 20.84 -30.91 -34.35
N SER A 17 21.34 -31.76 -35.24
CA SER A 17 20.73 -31.98 -36.55
C SER A 17 19.53 -32.93 -36.40
N GLY A 18 18.38 -32.42 -36.01
CA GLY A 18 17.14 -33.16 -35.84
C GLY A 18 15.97 -32.42 -36.49
N SER A 19 15.04 -33.14 -37.04
CA SER A 19 13.93 -32.65 -37.87
C SER A 19 12.71 -32.09 -37.09
N SER A 20 12.86 -31.75 -35.83
CA SER A 20 11.76 -31.16 -35.04
C SER A 20 12.18 -29.80 -34.50
N THR A 21 11.61 -28.77 -35.08
CA THR A 21 11.68 -27.41 -34.50
C THR A 21 10.65 -27.29 -33.41
N MET A 22 11.08 -26.94 -32.22
CA MET A 22 10.20 -26.61 -31.10
C MET A 22 9.42 -25.32 -31.44
N THR A 23 8.13 -25.30 -31.20
CA THR A 23 7.32 -24.12 -31.35
C THR A 23 7.68 -23.11 -30.24
N GLU A 24 7.33 -21.87 -30.46
CA GLU A 24 7.54 -20.80 -29.44
C GLU A 24 6.88 -21.15 -28.09
N THR A 25 5.70 -21.75 -28.13
CA THR A 25 4.97 -22.19 -26.93
C THR A 25 5.69 -23.34 -26.23
N GLU A 26 6.15 -24.35 -26.96
CA GLU A 26 6.92 -25.47 -26.38
C GLU A 26 8.26 -25.02 -25.79
N ALA A 27 8.90 -24.04 -26.42
CA ALA A 27 10.14 -23.46 -25.90
C ALA A 27 9.87 -22.67 -24.61
N ALA A 28 8.79 -21.88 -24.57
CA ALA A 28 8.38 -21.15 -23.37
C ALA A 28 8.04 -22.11 -22.22
N ASP A 29 7.26 -23.16 -22.49
CA ASP A 29 6.91 -24.16 -21.48
C ASP A 29 8.14 -24.91 -20.96
N ALA A 30 9.10 -25.23 -21.82
CA ALA A 30 10.33 -25.89 -21.41
C ALA A 30 11.20 -24.97 -20.51
N ILE A 31 11.27 -23.68 -20.82
CA ILE A 31 11.97 -22.70 -19.98
C ILE A 31 11.28 -22.55 -18.63
N LEU A 32 9.96 -22.43 -18.60
CA LEU A 32 9.18 -22.34 -17.37
C LEU A 32 9.35 -23.60 -16.50
N CYS A 33 9.30 -24.79 -17.10
CA CYS A 33 9.53 -26.05 -16.37
C CYS A 33 10.96 -26.16 -15.84
N ALA A 34 11.96 -25.72 -16.60
CA ALA A 34 13.36 -25.75 -16.18
C ALA A 34 13.68 -24.72 -15.08
N SER A 35 12.86 -23.69 -14.94
CA SER A 35 13.02 -22.61 -13.96
C SER A 35 12.02 -22.69 -12.80
N SER A 36 11.29 -23.79 -12.67
CA SER A 36 10.19 -23.97 -11.71
C SER A 36 10.61 -23.86 -10.23
N ASP A 37 11.88 -24.05 -9.93
CA ASP A 37 12.48 -23.87 -8.61
C ASP A 37 12.92 -22.42 -8.32
N GLN A 38 12.91 -21.54 -9.34
CA GLN A 38 13.33 -20.15 -9.24
C GLN A 38 12.18 -19.15 -9.41
N ILE A 39 11.06 -19.59 -9.99
CA ILE A 39 9.89 -18.76 -10.27
C ILE A 39 8.62 -19.37 -9.66
N GLY A 40 7.67 -18.50 -9.33
CA GLY A 40 6.38 -18.93 -8.77
C GLY A 40 5.28 -17.91 -9.02
N GLU A 41 4.04 -18.34 -8.82
CA GLU A 41 2.89 -17.47 -8.89
C GLU A 41 2.92 -16.47 -7.72
N ALA A 42 2.76 -15.20 -8.05
CA ALA A 42 2.73 -14.12 -7.07
C ALA A 42 2.02 -12.89 -7.65
N THR A 43 1.80 -11.89 -6.81
CA THR A 43 1.22 -10.61 -7.16
C THR A 43 2.28 -9.52 -7.05
N ALA A 44 2.55 -8.82 -8.14
CA ALA A 44 3.39 -7.64 -8.14
C ALA A 44 2.58 -6.40 -7.81
N VAL A 45 3.16 -5.51 -7.03
CA VAL A 45 2.59 -4.22 -6.68
C VAL A 45 3.36 -3.12 -7.39
N TYR A 46 2.65 -2.40 -8.24
CA TYR A 46 3.15 -1.21 -8.93
C TYR A 46 2.58 0.03 -8.25
N VAL A 47 3.41 1.01 -8.07
CA VAL A 47 3.02 2.36 -7.64
C VAL A 47 3.52 3.34 -8.70
N ASP A 48 2.60 4.07 -9.34
CA ASP A 48 2.88 4.98 -10.45
C ASP A 48 3.71 4.30 -11.56
N ASP A 49 3.24 3.13 -12.01
CA ASP A 49 3.86 2.26 -13.02
C ASP A 49 5.26 1.72 -12.65
N SER A 50 5.74 1.97 -11.44
CA SER A 50 7.00 1.42 -10.95
C SER A 50 6.75 0.19 -10.09
N LEU A 51 7.40 -0.94 -10.41
CA LEU A 51 7.38 -2.13 -9.56
C LEU A 51 8.04 -1.83 -8.22
N ARG A 52 7.31 -2.06 -7.13
CA ARG A 52 7.78 -1.84 -5.75
C ARG A 52 8.12 -3.13 -5.05
N PHE A 53 7.24 -4.10 -5.08
CA PHE A 53 7.43 -5.41 -4.46
C PHE A 53 6.55 -6.47 -5.09
N VAL A 54 6.88 -7.71 -4.76
CA VAL A 54 6.14 -8.91 -5.16
C VAL A 54 5.79 -9.69 -3.88
N THR A 55 4.59 -10.23 -3.80
CA THR A 55 4.12 -11.03 -2.66
C THR A 55 3.22 -12.16 -3.12
N THR A 56 3.19 -13.26 -2.38
CA THR A 56 2.22 -14.35 -2.58
C THR A 56 0.84 -14.04 -2.00
N GLU A 57 0.73 -13.02 -1.17
CA GLU A 57 -0.48 -12.66 -0.42
C GLU A 57 -1.30 -11.55 -1.10
N GLY A 58 -1.42 -11.62 -2.43
CA GLY A 58 -2.08 -10.60 -3.25
C GLY A 58 -3.53 -10.33 -2.83
N ASP A 59 -4.31 -11.36 -2.48
CA ASP A 59 -5.72 -11.21 -2.07
C ASP A 59 -5.85 -10.54 -0.70
N HIS A 60 -4.98 -10.88 0.24
CA HIS A 60 -4.91 -10.19 1.53
C HIS A 60 -4.56 -8.72 1.35
N LEU A 61 -3.64 -8.42 0.44
CA LEU A 61 -3.26 -7.05 0.13
C LEU A 61 -4.40 -6.27 -0.54
N ARG A 62 -5.16 -6.87 -1.46
CA ARG A 62 -6.37 -6.26 -2.03
C ARG A 62 -7.38 -5.90 -0.95
N THR A 63 -7.67 -6.85 -0.06
CA THR A 63 -8.58 -6.63 1.08
C THR A 63 -8.09 -5.50 1.99
N TYR A 64 -6.80 -5.46 2.28
CA TYR A 64 -6.19 -4.41 3.09
C TYR A 64 -6.35 -3.02 2.44
N LEU A 65 -6.03 -2.87 1.15
CA LEU A 65 -6.17 -1.60 0.42
C LEU A 65 -7.64 -1.13 0.35
N GLU A 66 -8.59 -2.04 0.19
CA GLU A 66 -10.01 -1.71 0.26
C GLU A 66 -10.44 -1.27 1.67
N SER A 67 -9.91 -1.90 2.72
CA SER A 67 -10.22 -1.53 4.10
C SER A 67 -9.79 -0.10 4.44
N ILE A 68 -8.70 0.38 3.86
CA ILE A 68 -8.23 1.77 4.03
C ILE A 68 -9.22 2.76 3.39
N LYS A 69 -9.81 2.42 2.25
CA LYS A 69 -10.78 3.27 1.54
C LYS A 69 -12.18 3.25 2.18
N ALA A 70 -12.54 2.16 2.83
CA ALA A 70 -13.89 1.92 3.34
C ALA A 70 -14.46 3.05 4.24
N PRO A 71 -13.72 3.64 5.20
CA PRO A 71 -14.25 4.73 6.04
C PRO A 71 -14.66 5.96 5.21
N TYR A 72 -13.93 6.23 4.14
CA TYR A 72 -14.18 7.39 3.27
C TYR A 72 -15.36 7.15 2.33
N VAL A 73 -15.54 5.94 1.83
CA VAL A 73 -16.69 5.58 0.97
C VAL A 73 -18.01 5.71 1.74
N ASN A 74 -18.03 5.31 3.01
CA ASN A 74 -19.24 5.35 3.84
C ASN A 74 -19.66 6.77 4.26
N ALA A 75 -18.73 7.73 4.22
CA ALA A 75 -18.96 9.13 4.58
C ALA A 75 -19.38 10.01 3.39
N MET A 76 -19.42 9.45 2.18
CA MET A 76 -19.54 10.21 0.95
C MET A 76 -20.91 10.18 0.30
N ASP A 77 -21.19 11.25 -0.45
CA ASP A 77 -22.30 11.37 -1.40
C ASP A 77 -22.14 10.34 -2.55
N GLN A 78 -23.26 9.76 -3.03
CA GLN A 78 -23.28 8.68 -4.03
C GLN A 78 -22.58 9.00 -5.37
N ASN A 79 -22.22 10.26 -5.59
CA ASN A 79 -21.58 10.74 -6.82
C ASN A 79 -20.04 10.88 -6.71
N LYS A 80 -19.46 10.58 -5.57
CA LYS A 80 -18.03 10.70 -5.34
C LYS A 80 -17.36 9.32 -5.28
N ARG A 81 -16.14 9.23 -5.79
CA ARG A 81 -15.32 8.04 -5.71
C ARG A 81 -14.09 8.32 -4.87
N VAL A 82 -13.63 7.29 -4.18
CA VAL A 82 -12.40 7.33 -3.38
C VAL A 82 -11.32 6.58 -4.12
N SER A 83 -10.18 7.19 -4.30
CA SER A 83 -8.99 6.54 -4.84
C SER A 83 -7.74 6.94 -4.07
N PHE A 84 -6.68 6.16 -4.21
CA PHE A 84 -5.38 6.61 -3.75
C PHE A 84 -4.86 7.77 -4.61
N VAL A 85 -4.01 8.62 -4.03
CA VAL A 85 -3.31 9.70 -4.76
C VAL A 85 -2.40 9.08 -5.81
N HIS A 86 -1.64 8.04 -5.40
CA HIS A 86 -0.80 7.24 -6.26
C HIS A 86 -1.60 6.15 -6.98
N ASP A 87 -1.20 5.82 -8.20
CA ASP A 87 -1.81 4.73 -8.95
C ASP A 87 -1.24 3.38 -8.49
N ILE A 88 -2.00 2.68 -7.63
CA ILE A 88 -1.59 1.38 -7.10
C ILE A 88 -2.24 0.28 -7.93
N LYS A 89 -1.41 -0.52 -8.61
CA LYS A 89 -1.84 -1.66 -9.42
C LYS A 89 -1.29 -2.96 -8.85
N LEU A 90 -2.14 -3.96 -8.77
CA LEU A 90 -1.78 -5.32 -8.42
C LEU A 90 -1.89 -6.20 -9.66
N VAL A 91 -0.78 -6.83 -10.04
CA VAL A 91 -0.68 -7.66 -11.26
C VAL A 91 -0.26 -9.06 -10.85
N ASP A 92 -1.15 -10.02 -11.09
CA ASP A 92 -0.86 -11.43 -10.86
C ASP A 92 -0.04 -11.98 -12.02
N GLY A 93 0.96 -12.80 -11.71
CA GLY A 93 1.85 -13.36 -12.71
C GLY A 93 2.88 -14.30 -12.11
N ILE A 94 3.86 -14.65 -12.93
CA ILE A 94 5.00 -15.48 -12.50
C ILE A 94 6.19 -14.57 -12.26
N TYR A 95 6.77 -14.67 -11.07
CA TYR A 95 7.88 -13.84 -10.61
C TYR A 95 8.98 -14.69 -10.01
N LEU A 96 10.18 -14.11 -9.87
CA LEU A 96 11.29 -14.77 -9.20
C LEU A 96 10.96 -14.97 -7.72
N LEU A 97 11.13 -16.18 -7.20
CA LEU A 97 10.92 -16.51 -5.79
C LEU A 97 11.80 -15.64 -4.87
N SER A 98 13.01 -15.30 -5.33
CA SER A 98 13.93 -14.42 -4.59
C SER A 98 13.45 -12.97 -4.45
N SER A 99 12.50 -12.53 -5.28
CA SER A 99 11.90 -11.19 -5.23
C SER A 99 10.64 -11.12 -4.36
N ILE A 100 10.14 -12.26 -3.89
CA ILE A 100 8.92 -12.33 -3.08
C ILE A 100 9.20 -11.86 -1.67
N LEU A 101 8.45 -10.86 -1.25
CA LEU A 101 8.47 -10.33 0.11
C LEU A 101 7.34 -10.93 0.94
N ASP A 102 7.64 -11.17 2.21
CA ASP A 102 6.65 -11.50 3.22
C ASP A 102 5.61 -10.38 3.36
N TYR A 103 4.34 -10.77 3.59
CA TYR A 103 3.22 -9.85 3.72
C TYR A 103 3.44 -8.75 4.75
N ASN A 104 4.01 -9.07 5.91
CA ASN A 104 4.27 -8.08 6.96
C ASN A 104 5.30 -7.04 6.52
N ASN A 105 6.31 -7.45 5.74
CA ASN A 105 7.28 -6.52 5.16
C ASN A 105 6.64 -5.60 4.12
N VAL A 106 5.73 -6.14 3.29
CA VAL A 106 4.96 -5.35 2.33
C VAL A 106 4.11 -4.31 3.04
N ILE A 107 3.32 -4.73 4.04
CA ILE A 107 2.47 -3.83 4.83
C ILE A 107 3.31 -2.79 5.59
N SER A 108 4.43 -3.19 6.18
CA SER A 108 5.33 -2.27 6.86
C SER A 108 5.88 -1.20 5.91
N THR A 109 6.26 -1.60 4.68
CA THR A 109 6.77 -0.67 3.66
C THR A 109 5.67 0.28 3.18
N LEU A 110 4.47 -0.24 2.94
CA LEU A 110 3.32 0.59 2.55
C LEU A 110 2.95 1.61 3.63
N ASN A 111 3.12 1.26 4.90
CA ASN A 111 2.80 2.11 6.05
C ASN A 111 3.96 3.00 6.51
N GLN A 112 5.08 3.01 5.82
CA GLN A 112 6.19 3.91 6.15
C GLN A 112 5.76 5.38 5.99
N GLY A 113 6.04 6.18 7.02
CA GLY A 113 5.71 7.60 7.05
C GLY A 113 4.28 7.91 7.51
N GLY A 114 3.44 6.88 7.72
CA GLY A 114 2.12 7.05 8.33
C GLY A 114 2.18 6.93 9.85
N GLY A 115 1.22 7.54 10.54
CA GLY A 115 1.12 7.43 11.98
C GLY A 115 0.18 8.46 12.59
N PRO A 116 -0.01 8.41 13.92
CA PRO A 116 -0.85 9.39 14.59
C PRO A 116 -0.27 10.80 14.44
N THR A 117 -1.15 11.74 14.14
CA THR A 117 -0.84 13.15 14.10
C THR A 117 -1.32 13.82 15.39
N TYR A 118 -0.53 14.74 15.89
CA TYR A 118 -0.82 15.44 17.15
C TYR A 118 -0.74 16.95 16.97
N TYR A 119 -1.63 17.65 17.68
CA TYR A 119 -1.49 19.06 17.97
C TYR A 119 -0.83 19.19 19.34
N THR A 120 0.19 20.03 19.46
CA THR A 120 0.81 20.34 20.75
C THR A 120 0.23 21.64 21.27
N ALA A 121 -0.46 21.59 22.39
CA ALA A 121 -1.12 22.74 22.95
C ALA A 121 -0.11 23.79 23.45
N ALA A 122 -0.38 25.05 23.13
CA ALA A 122 0.31 26.20 23.71
C ALA A 122 -0.37 26.64 25.02
N ALA A 123 0.30 27.47 25.79
CA ALA A 123 -0.27 28.02 27.03
C ALA A 123 -1.55 28.82 26.75
N GLY A 124 -2.66 28.40 27.35
CA GLY A 124 -3.97 29.01 27.19
C GLY A 124 -4.82 28.48 26.06
N ASP A 125 -4.34 27.48 25.33
CA ASP A 125 -5.17 26.80 24.35
C ASP A 125 -6.30 26.01 25.01
N THR A 126 -7.44 26.01 24.33
CA THR A 126 -8.58 25.17 24.67
C THR A 126 -8.74 24.09 23.58
N VAL A 127 -9.55 23.09 23.86
CA VAL A 127 -9.91 22.09 22.83
C VAL A 127 -10.57 22.76 21.62
N GLN A 128 -11.33 23.86 21.81
CA GLN A 128 -11.86 24.67 20.71
C GLN A 128 -10.73 25.26 19.84
N THR A 129 -9.66 25.74 20.47
CA THR A 129 -8.47 26.22 19.73
C THR A 129 -7.87 25.12 18.84
N VAL A 130 -7.85 23.88 19.32
CA VAL A 130 -7.39 22.71 18.50
C VAL A 130 -8.32 22.50 17.30
N VAL A 131 -9.64 22.53 17.51
CA VAL A 131 -10.64 22.42 16.43
C VAL A 131 -10.42 23.50 15.37
N ASP A 132 -10.28 24.75 15.80
CA ASP A 132 -10.12 25.90 14.91
C ASP A 132 -8.81 25.88 14.12
N ASN A 133 -7.72 25.46 14.75
CA ASN A 133 -6.39 25.42 14.12
C ASN A 133 -6.19 24.21 13.20
N THR A 134 -6.82 23.08 13.52
CA THR A 134 -6.62 21.83 12.77
C THR A 134 -7.74 21.53 11.77
N GLY A 135 -8.92 22.14 11.96
CA GLY A 135 -10.13 21.84 11.19
C GLY A 135 -10.76 20.49 11.54
N VAL A 136 -10.26 19.78 12.55
CA VAL A 136 -10.80 18.49 13.00
C VAL A 136 -12.02 18.74 13.89
N SER A 137 -13.13 18.04 13.62
CA SER A 137 -14.35 18.22 14.41
C SER A 137 -14.18 17.74 15.85
N TRP A 138 -14.96 18.31 16.77
CA TRP A 138 -15.00 17.86 18.18
C TRP A 138 -15.28 16.36 18.30
N ASP A 139 -16.28 15.85 17.54
CA ASP A 139 -16.64 14.43 17.61
C ASP A 139 -15.46 13.53 17.27
N THR A 140 -14.65 13.94 16.29
CA THR A 140 -13.43 13.22 15.90
C THR A 140 -12.35 13.33 16.98
N LEU A 141 -12.13 14.52 17.53
CA LEU A 141 -11.16 14.71 18.60
C LEU A 141 -11.52 13.91 19.86
N ALA A 142 -12.80 13.93 20.26
CA ALA A 142 -13.29 13.17 21.42
C ALA A 142 -13.14 11.64 21.21
N ALA A 143 -13.37 11.16 19.99
CA ALA A 143 -13.17 9.75 19.67
C ALA A 143 -11.70 9.32 19.73
N LEU A 144 -10.78 10.21 19.35
CA LEU A 144 -9.34 9.97 19.35
C LEU A 144 -8.69 10.19 20.72
N ASN A 145 -9.32 11.03 21.57
CA ASN A 145 -8.82 11.42 22.90
C ASN A 145 -9.93 11.26 23.92
N PRO A 146 -10.17 10.07 24.45
CA PRO A 146 -11.29 9.80 25.37
C PRO A 146 -11.22 10.59 26.69
N ASP A 147 -10.07 11.14 27.02
CA ASP A 147 -9.84 11.93 28.25
C ASP A 147 -10.35 13.38 28.13
N LEU A 148 -10.62 13.87 26.90
CA LEU A 148 -11.15 15.21 26.69
C LEU A 148 -12.65 15.27 27.07
N THR A 149 -13.03 16.28 27.84
CA THR A 149 -14.38 16.39 28.41
C THR A 149 -15.28 17.39 27.67
N GLY A 150 -14.72 18.30 26.90
CA GLY A 150 -15.48 19.30 26.14
C GLY A 150 -14.60 20.33 25.43
N THR A 151 -15.21 21.09 24.54
CA THR A 151 -14.51 22.12 23.75
C THR A 151 -13.94 23.27 24.57
N ASP A 152 -14.54 23.56 25.72
CA ASP A 152 -14.13 24.66 26.61
C ASP A 152 -12.99 24.27 27.59
N GLU A 153 -12.57 23.00 27.54
CA GLU A 153 -11.48 22.50 28.38
C GLU A 153 -10.16 23.19 28.01
N VAL A 154 -9.51 23.74 29.02
CA VAL A 154 -8.20 24.41 28.90
C VAL A 154 -7.13 23.32 28.96
N LEU A 155 -6.26 23.32 27.99
CA LEU A 155 -5.16 22.36 27.86
C LEU A 155 -3.89 22.89 28.54
N ASP A 156 -3.18 22.01 29.20
CA ASP A 156 -1.85 22.37 29.71
C ASP A 156 -0.88 22.53 28.54
N GLU A 157 0.06 23.47 28.67
CA GLU A 157 1.11 23.70 27.69
C GLU A 157 1.93 22.42 27.45
N GLY A 158 2.08 22.04 26.19
CA GLY A 158 2.77 20.84 25.79
C GLY A 158 1.90 19.58 25.73
N THR A 159 0.61 19.68 26.08
CA THR A 159 -0.33 18.56 25.91
C THR A 159 -0.42 18.18 24.44
N ALA A 160 -0.20 16.90 24.13
CA ALA A 160 -0.32 16.36 22.80
C ALA A 160 -1.75 15.84 22.58
N VAL A 161 -2.53 16.52 21.75
CA VAL A 161 -3.89 16.12 21.38
C VAL A 161 -3.82 15.40 20.05
N MET A 162 -4.27 14.14 20.00
CA MET A 162 -4.30 13.36 18.75
C MET A 162 -5.36 13.94 17.81
N THR A 163 -4.93 14.36 16.62
CA THR A 163 -5.79 15.02 15.63
C THR A 163 -6.19 14.10 14.48
N GLY A 164 -5.57 12.95 14.39
CA GLY A 164 -5.87 11.98 13.34
C GLY A 164 -4.76 10.96 13.16
N VAL A 165 -4.83 10.28 12.04
CA VAL A 165 -3.78 9.38 11.56
C VAL A 165 -3.40 9.85 10.16
N SER A 166 -2.14 10.22 9.98
CA SER A 166 -1.64 10.47 8.63
C SER A 166 -1.50 9.15 7.89
N HIS A 167 -2.06 9.09 6.69
CA HIS A 167 -1.77 7.96 5.81
C HIS A 167 -0.34 8.09 5.29
N PRO A 168 0.37 6.95 5.12
CA PRO A 168 1.66 6.93 4.44
C PRO A 168 1.57 7.60 3.08
N ASP A 169 2.65 8.19 2.60
CA ASP A 169 2.66 8.86 1.30
C ASP A 169 2.10 7.99 0.18
N MET A 170 2.43 6.70 0.18
CA MET A 170 1.93 5.74 -0.81
C MET A 170 0.43 5.43 -0.72
N LEU A 171 -0.18 5.60 0.45
CA LEU A 171 -1.59 5.27 0.71
C LEU A 171 -2.47 6.51 0.94
N GLN A 172 -1.99 7.70 0.56
CA GLN A 172 -2.80 8.91 0.60
C GLN A 172 -4.04 8.78 -0.28
N ILE A 173 -5.17 9.23 0.26
CA ILE A 173 -6.48 9.10 -0.37
C ILE A 173 -6.90 10.45 -0.95
N LYS A 174 -7.53 10.40 -2.12
CA LYS A 174 -8.18 11.55 -2.75
C LYS A 174 -9.63 11.25 -3.08
N GLU A 175 -10.46 12.28 -2.97
CA GLU A 175 -11.80 12.26 -3.54
C GLU A 175 -11.73 12.56 -5.03
N VAL A 176 -12.46 11.77 -5.83
CA VAL A 176 -12.62 11.98 -7.26
C VAL A 176 -14.10 12.24 -7.53
N VAL A 177 -14.38 13.35 -8.16
CA VAL A 177 -15.74 13.77 -8.59
C VAL A 177 -16.03 13.22 -9.97
#